data_3ffa8c97f845edbc65d6bc3b078908d8
#
_entry.id   3ffa8c97f845edbc65d6bc3b078908d8
#
_cell.length_a   1.000
_cell.length_b   1.000
_cell.length_c   1.000
_cell.angle_alpha   90.00
_cell.angle_beta   90.00
_cell.angle_gamma   90.00
#
_symmetry.space_group_name_H-M   'P 1'
#
loop_
_entity.id
_entity.type
_entity.pdbx_description
1 polymer ?
#
loop_
_entity_poly.entity_id
_entity_poly.type
_entity_poly.pdbx_seq_one_letter_code
_entity_poly.pdbx_strand_id
1 'polypeptide(L)'
;IMGSYLEEGYPLYTINDTMLNILGYTYEELVDATNEKMMNIIYPPDQKWVEESIEKQFHEKNEYKVEYRIVGKGGRIIWVSDIGKKIKSEDGRDAMISIMTDVSDRIERENQLIKEAQLDPLTGLYNRKRAISLIEADFLKEKSGTLYICDVDNFKSMNDTKGHLAGDRALIHLAKLIRHYA
;
A
#
# COMPACT_ATOMS: atom_id res chain seq x y z
N ILE A 1 -9.94 3.39 -19.08
CA ILE A 1 -8.88 3.86 -20.01
C ILE A 1 -8.64 5.33 -19.73
N MET A 2 -7.37 5.71 -19.71
CA MET A 2 -6.95 7.09 -19.62
C MET A 2 -5.79 7.31 -20.59
N GLY A 3 -5.74 8.48 -21.21
CA GLY A 3 -4.63 8.87 -22.06
C GLY A 3 -4.15 10.25 -21.69
N SER A 4 -2.83 10.46 -21.74
CA SER A 4 -2.18 11.73 -21.43
C SER A 4 -1.09 12.03 -22.44
N TYR A 5 -0.83 13.31 -22.67
CA TYR A 5 0.31 13.73 -23.46
C TYR A 5 1.61 13.49 -22.68
N LEU A 6 2.68 13.15 -23.39
CA LEU A 6 4.03 12.99 -22.83
C LEU A 6 4.72 14.35 -22.68
N GLU A 7 4.09 15.23 -21.93
CA GLU A 7 4.50 16.59 -21.62
C GLU A 7 4.54 16.78 -20.10
N GLU A 8 5.08 17.89 -19.61
CA GLU A 8 5.19 18.18 -18.19
C GLU A 8 3.84 18.08 -17.45
N GLY A 9 3.77 17.17 -16.46
CA GLY A 9 2.59 16.93 -15.66
C GLY A 9 1.56 15.99 -16.32
N TYR A 10 1.87 15.47 -17.52
CA TYR A 10 1.02 14.53 -18.27
C TYR A 10 -0.40 15.08 -18.49
N PRO A 11 -0.56 16.14 -19.32
CA PRO A 11 -1.88 16.72 -19.59
C PRO A 11 -2.87 15.69 -20.14
N LEU A 12 -4.12 15.78 -19.69
CA LEU A 12 -5.17 14.84 -20.06
C LEU A 12 -5.44 14.89 -21.58
N TYR A 13 -5.37 13.74 -22.23
CA TYR A 13 -5.75 13.55 -23.65
C TYR A 13 -7.15 12.95 -23.78
N THR A 14 -7.42 11.88 -23.03
CA THR A 14 -8.70 11.18 -23.05
C THR A 14 -8.93 10.42 -21.74
N ILE A 15 -10.19 10.26 -21.36
CA ILE A 15 -10.60 9.46 -20.21
C ILE A 15 -11.98 8.89 -20.45
N ASN A 16 -12.24 7.66 -20.03
CA ASN A 16 -13.55 7.06 -20.14
C ASN A 16 -14.35 7.13 -18.82
N ASP A 17 -15.66 6.95 -18.91
CA ASP A 17 -16.58 7.01 -17.76
C ASP A 17 -16.22 6.03 -16.64
N THR A 18 -15.70 4.85 -16.98
CA THR A 18 -15.26 3.87 -15.98
C THR A 18 -14.17 4.46 -15.08
N MET A 19 -13.19 5.16 -15.67
CA MET A 19 -12.12 5.79 -14.90
C MET A 19 -12.62 6.99 -14.09
N LEU A 20 -13.50 7.81 -14.66
CA LEU A 20 -14.17 8.90 -13.94
C LEU A 20 -14.94 8.36 -12.71
N ASN A 21 -15.68 7.25 -12.88
CA ASN A 21 -16.39 6.59 -11.79
C ASN A 21 -15.44 6.05 -10.69
N ILE A 22 -14.30 5.47 -11.07
CA ILE A 22 -13.28 5.01 -10.10
C ILE A 22 -12.76 6.19 -9.30
N LEU A 23 -12.46 7.31 -9.95
CA LEU A 23 -11.99 8.54 -9.31
C LEU A 23 -13.09 9.27 -8.52
N GLY A 24 -14.36 9.09 -8.90
CA GLY A 24 -15.52 9.76 -8.30
C GLY A 24 -15.73 11.20 -8.78
N TYR A 25 -15.18 11.57 -9.94
CA TYR A 25 -15.30 12.88 -10.53
C TYR A 25 -16.18 12.85 -11.81
N THR A 26 -16.80 13.98 -12.12
CA THR A 26 -17.16 14.27 -13.52
C THR A 26 -15.90 14.68 -14.28
N TYR A 27 -16.00 14.78 -15.61
CA TYR A 27 -14.87 15.23 -16.43
C TYR A 27 -14.42 16.64 -16.04
N GLU A 28 -15.37 17.58 -15.95
CA GLU A 28 -15.10 18.97 -15.58
C GLU A 28 -14.48 19.09 -14.19
N GLU A 29 -15.03 18.38 -13.21
CA GLU A 29 -14.49 18.34 -11.85
C GLU A 29 -13.06 17.80 -11.81
N LEU A 30 -12.74 16.78 -12.63
CA LEU A 30 -11.40 16.21 -12.70
C LEU A 30 -10.40 17.23 -13.27
N VAL A 31 -10.77 17.87 -14.37
CA VAL A 31 -9.97 18.91 -15.05
C VAL A 31 -9.65 20.04 -14.06
N ASP A 32 -10.68 20.56 -13.36
CA ASP A 32 -10.52 21.62 -12.36
C ASP A 32 -9.63 21.17 -11.17
N ALA A 33 -9.89 19.96 -10.62
CA ALA A 33 -9.16 19.46 -9.47
C ALA A 33 -7.68 19.15 -9.76
N THR A 34 -7.37 18.78 -11.00
CA THR A 34 -6.00 18.41 -11.40
C THR A 34 -5.27 19.52 -12.14
N ASN A 35 -5.95 20.61 -12.48
CA ASN A 35 -5.44 21.63 -13.39
C ASN A 35 -4.90 21.03 -14.70
N GLU A 36 -5.68 20.11 -15.26
CA GLU A 36 -5.39 19.29 -16.45
C GLU A 36 -4.17 18.35 -16.34
N LYS A 37 -3.41 18.39 -15.27
CA LYS A 37 -2.19 17.59 -15.08
C LYS A 37 -2.50 16.28 -14.34
N MET A 38 -2.43 15.16 -15.02
CA MET A 38 -2.75 13.84 -14.44
C MET A 38 -1.76 13.39 -13.35
N MET A 39 -0.56 13.95 -13.30
CA MET A 39 0.32 13.76 -12.15
C MET A 39 -0.32 14.16 -10.82
N ASN A 40 -1.26 15.11 -10.83
CA ASN A 40 -1.90 15.60 -9.62
C ASN A 40 -2.93 14.64 -9.01
N ILE A 41 -3.37 13.60 -9.74
CA ILE A 41 -4.16 12.51 -9.15
C ILE A 41 -3.28 11.48 -8.44
N ILE A 42 -2.00 11.41 -8.73
CA ILE A 42 -1.09 10.46 -8.09
C ILE A 42 -0.87 10.89 -6.64
N TYR A 43 -0.93 9.94 -5.71
CA TYR A 43 -0.66 10.22 -4.29
C TYR A 43 0.72 10.87 -4.13
N PRO A 44 0.83 12.04 -3.47
CA PRO A 44 2.04 12.86 -3.52
C PRO A 44 3.37 12.12 -3.22
N PRO A 45 3.44 11.22 -2.22
CA PRO A 45 4.66 10.46 -1.98
C PRO A 45 5.05 9.49 -3.11
N ASP A 46 4.11 9.15 -4.02
CA ASP A 46 4.34 8.20 -5.10
C ASP A 46 4.76 8.90 -6.41
N GLN A 47 4.47 10.19 -6.57
CA GLN A 47 4.63 10.93 -7.84
C GLN A 47 6.02 10.75 -8.46
N LYS A 48 7.06 11.04 -7.71
CA LYS A 48 8.44 11.01 -8.22
C LYS A 48 8.87 9.63 -8.72
N TRP A 49 8.67 8.60 -7.90
CA TRP A 49 9.12 7.26 -8.28
C TRP A 49 8.25 6.65 -9.38
N VAL A 50 6.96 7.03 -9.48
CA VAL A 50 6.07 6.61 -10.58
C VAL A 50 6.56 7.19 -11.89
N GLU A 51 6.85 8.50 -11.93
CA GLU A 51 7.39 9.18 -13.11
C GLU A 51 8.70 8.54 -13.56
N GLU A 52 9.68 8.41 -12.67
CA GLU A 52 10.97 7.77 -12.94
C GLU A 52 10.81 6.32 -13.45
N SER A 53 9.84 5.57 -12.88
CA SER A 53 9.58 4.18 -13.27
C SER A 53 8.95 4.08 -14.68
N ILE A 54 8.03 4.97 -15.02
CA ILE A 54 7.42 5.02 -16.35
C ILE A 54 8.46 5.43 -17.39
N GLU A 55 9.22 6.49 -17.14
CA GLU A 55 10.28 6.96 -18.03
C GLU A 55 11.33 5.88 -18.30
N LYS A 56 11.80 5.22 -17.25
CA LYS A 56 12.77 4.11 -17.38
C LYS A 56 12.24 3.01 -18.28
N GLN A 57 10.98 2.58 -18.07
CA GLN A 57 10.38 1.52 -18.88
C GLN A 57 10.17 1.98 -20.34
N PHE A 58 9.85 3.26 -20.56
CA PHE A 58 9.73 3.82 -21.88
C PHE A 58 11.05 4.00 -22.64
N HIS A 59 12.20 4.03 -21.95
CA HIS A 59 13.52 3.96 -22.58
C HIS A 59 13.86 2.55 -23.05
N GLU A 60 13.36 1.52 -22.37
CA GLU A 60 13.66 0.11 -22.69
C GLU A 60 12.66 -0.46 -23.71
N LYS A 61 11.40 -0.06 -23.63
CA LYS A 61 10.29 -0.57 -24.45
C LYS A 61 9.17 0.46 -24.59
N ASN A 62 8.26 0.22 -25.53
CA ASN A 62 7.15 1.14 -25.81
C ASN A 62 5.93 0.98 -24.87
N GLU A 63 6.10 0.30 -23.74
CA GLU A 63 5.05 0.03 -22.78
C GLU A 63 5.58 0.09 -21.34
N TYR A 64 4.68 0.30 -20.37
CA TYR A 64 4.98 0.23 -18.95
C TYR A 64 3.92 -0.52 -18.17
N LYS A 65 4.32 -1.00 -16.99
CA LYS A 65 3.42 -1.51 -15.97
C LYS A 65 3.90 -1.05 -14.60
N VAL A 66 3.03 -0.35 -13.85
CA VAL A 66 3.32 0.18 -12.51
C VAL A 66 2.08 0.04 -11.63
N GLU A 67 2.27 -0.26 -10.34
CA GLU A 67 1.20 -0.23 -9.35
C GLU A 67 1.49 0.89 -8.35
N TYR A 68 0.55 1.81 -8.17
CA TYR A 68 0.72 2.99 -7.33
C TYR A 68 -0.61 3.47 -6.78
N ARG A 69 -0.56 4.49 -5.93
CA ARG A 69 -1.75 5.08 -5.32
C ARG A 69 -2.18 6.34 -6.07
N ILE A 70 -3.49 6.46 -6.29
CA ILE A 70 -4.11 7.69 -6.78
C ILE A 70 -5.06 8.23 -5.72
N VAL A 71 -5.36 9.52 -5.81
CA VAL A 71 -6.28 10.24 -4.92
C VAL A 71 -7.55 10.58 -5.68
N GLY A 72 -8.63 9.92 -5.33
CA GLY A 72 -9.97 10.20 -5.83
C GLY A 72 -10.64 11.36 -5.08
N LYS A 73 -11.84 11.69 -5.51
CA LYS A 73 -12.67 12.74 -4.92
C LYS A 73 -12.84 12.54 -3.41
N GLY A 74 -12.73 13.62 -2.65
CA GLY A 74 -12.80 13.57 -1.19
C GLY A 74 -11.56 13.02 -0.50
N GLY A 75 -10.43 12.87 -1.20
CA GLY A 75 -9.16 12.39 -0.64
C GLY A 75 -9.07 10.87 -0.52
N ARG A 76 -9.97 10.12 -1.16
CA ARG A 76 -9.96 8.65 -1.15
C ARG A 76 -8.72 8.11 -1.86
N ILE A 77 -7.91 7.31 -1.16
CA ILE A 77 -6.74 6.65 -1.72
C ILE A 77 -7.18 5.34 -2.38
N ILE A 78 -6.78 5.15 -3.64
CA ILE A 78 -7.10 3.99 -4.46
C ILE A 78 -5.79 3.42 -4.99
N TRP A 79 -5.56 2.13 -4.79
CA TRP A 79 -4.46 1.44 -5.44
C TRP A 79 -4.84 1.07 -6.87
N VAL A 80 -4.01 1.43 -7.83
CA VAL A 80 -4.21 1.08 -9.23
C VAL A 80 -3.05 0.28 -9.78
N SER A 81 -3.37 -0.68 -10.65
CA SER A 81 -2.42 -1.29 -11.58
C SER A 81 -2.62 -0.59 -12.91
N ASP A 82 -1.58 0.09 -13.37
CA ASP A 82 -1.58 0.91 -14.57
C ASP A 82 -0.66 0.29 -15.62
N ILE A 83 -1.23 -0.06 -16.77
CA ILE A 83 -0.52 -0.63 -17.91
C ILE A 83 -0.77 0.30 -19.09
N GLY A 84 0.30 0.89 -19.61
CA GLY A 84 0.20 1.83 -20.69
C GLY A 84 1.25 1.65 -21.77
N LYS A 85 1.03 2.33 -22.90
CA LYS A 85 1.96 2.36 -24.02
C LYS A 85 2.01 3.74 -24.65
N LYS A 86 3.13 4.05 -25.29
CA LYS A 86 3.28 5.23 -26.13
C LYS A 86 2.45 5.11 -27.39
N ILE A 87 1.84 6.21 -27.76
CA ILE A 87 1.10 6.36 -29.02
C ILE A 87 1.42 7.73 -29.64
N LYS A 88 0.99 7.93 -30.86
CA LYS A 88 0.80 9.26 -31.44
C LYS A 88 -0.68 9.61 -31.32
N SER A 89 -0.97 10.80 -30.78
CA SER A 89 -2.33 11.35 -30.76
C SER A 89 -2.80 11.78 -32.16
N GLU A 90 -4.07 12.09 -32.27
CA GLU A 90 -4.66 12.52 -33.55
C GLU A 90 -4.03 13.81 -34.12
N ASP A 91 -3.56 14.69 -33.23
CA ASP A 91 -2.84 15.93 -33.56
C ASP A 91 -1.32 15.73 -33.79
N GLY A 92 -0.84 14.47 -33.74
CA GLY A 92 0.55 14.08 -34.00
C GLY A 92 1.50 14.20 -32.81
N ARG A 93 1.04 14.66 -31.63
CA ARG A 93 1.86 14.75 -30.42
C ARG A 93 2.16 13.37 -29.83
N ASP A 94 3.26 13.26 -29.11
CA ASP A 94 3.56 12.08 -28.31
C ASP A 94 2.60 12.01 -27.11
N ALA A 95 1.96 10.86 -26.98
CA ALA A 95 1.02 10.58 -25.90
C ALA A 95 1.21 9.16 -25.38
N MET A 96 0.57 8.86 -24.28
CA MET A 96 0.41 7.51 -23.78
C MET A 96 -1.08 7.22 -23.58
N ILE A 97 -1.44 5.97 -23.76
CA ILE A 97 -2.77 5.46 -23.39
C ILE A 97 -2.58 4.29 -22.43
N SER A 98 -3.40 4.26 -21.39
CA SER A 98 -3.28 3.25 -20.35
C SER A 98 -4.62 2.67 -19.91
N ILE A 99 -4.54 1.48 -19.35
CA ILE A 99 -5.62 0.81 -18.66
C ILE A 99 -5.27 0.78 -17.19
N MET A 100 -6.02 1.52 -16.40
CA MET A 100 -5.93 1.49 -14.93
C MET A 100 -7.02 0.58 -14.37
N THR A 101 -6.61 -0.32 -13.48
CA THR A 101 -7.49 -1.23 -12.76
C THR A 101 -7.37 -0.96 -11.27
N ASP A 102 -8.50 -0.77 -10.58
CA ASP A 102 -8.52 -0.70 -9.12
C ASP A 102 -8.13 -2.06 -8.53
N VAL A 103 -7.04 -2.08 -7.76
CA VAL A 103 -6.50 -3.28 -7.11
C VAL A 103 -6.51 -3.16 -5.59
N SER A 104 -7.26 -2.19 -5.04
CA SER A 104 -7.33 -1.93 -3.60
C SER A 104 -7.73 -3.15 -2.80
N ASP A 105 -8.77 -3.86 -3.21
CA ASP A 105 -9.23 -5.10 -2.54
C ASP A 105 -8.18 -6.22 -2.57
N ARG A 106 -7.38 -6.31 -3.65
CA ARG A 106 -6.29 -7.29 -3.74
C ARG A 106 -5.19 -6.94 -2.75
N ILE A 107 -4.74 -5.68 -2.76
CA ILE A 107 -3.69 -5.19 -1.85
C ILE A 107 -4.13 -5.32 -0.38
N GLU A 108 -5.39 -5.02 -0.06
CA GLU A 108 -5.91 -5.16 1.29
C GLU A 108 -5.91 -6.62 1.76
N ARG A 109 -6.36 -7.55 0.90
CA ARG A 109 -6.31 -8.99 1.19
C ARG A 109 -4.88 -9.51 1.36
N GLU A 110 -3.96 -9.12 0.49
CA GLU A 110 -2.54 -9.48 0.62
C GLU A 110 -1.95 -8.98 1.94
N ASN A 111 -2.23 -7.73 2.31
CA ASN A 111 -1.79 -7.14 3.58
C ASN A 111 -2.40 -7.86 4.80
N GLN A 112 -3.66 -8.26 4.71
CA GLN A 112 -4.32 -9.03 5.77
C GLN A 112 -3.67 -10.41 5.95
N LEU A 113 -3.42 -11.13 4.86
CA LEU A 113 -2.72 -12.42 4.90
C LEU A 113 -1.30 -12.29 5.49
N ILE A 114 -0.59 -11.22 5.14
CA ILE A 114 0.74 -10.93 5.71
C ILE A 114 0.62 -10.70 7.23
N LYS A 115 -0.35 -9.94 7.69
CA LYS A 115 -0.60 -9.71 9.12
C LYS A 115 -0.90 -11.03 9.85
N GLU A 116 -1.81 -11.84 9.33
CA GLU A 116 -2.17 -13.15 9.91
C GLU A 116 -0.96 -14.10 9.97
N ALA A 117 -0.10 -14.08 8.95
CA ALA A 117 1.12 -14.90 8.93
C ALA A 117 2.22 -14.43 9.89
N GLN A 118 2.18 -13.18 10.37
CA GLN A 118 3.22 -12.57 11.18
C GLN A 118 2.83 -12.32 12.63
N LEU A 119 1.55 -12.20 12.93
CA LEU A 119 1.05 -11.86 14.26
C LEU A 119 0.45 -13.07 14.97
N ASP A 120 0.49 -13.04 16.28
CA ASP A 120 -0.28 -13.92 17.15
C ASP A 120 -1.74 -13.43 17.20
N PRO A 121 -2.73 -14.27 16.90
CA PRO A 121 -4.12 -13.82 16.76
C PRO A 121 -4.77 -13.35 18.06
N LEU A 122 -4.26 -13.82 19.23
CA LEU A 122 -4.81 -13.44 20.52
C LEU A 122 -4.28 -12.08 20.98
N THR A 123 -2.98 -11.92 20.91
CA THR A 123 -2.27 -10.77 21.50
C THR A 123 -1.97 -9.68 20.49
N GLY A 124 -1.94 -10.03 19.18
CA GLY A 124 -1.52 -9.17 18.10
C GLY A 124 -0.03 -8.79 18.15
N LEU A 125 0.77 -9.38 19.01
CA LEU A 125 2.23 -9.28 18.96
C LEU A 125 2.76 -10.11 17.80
N TYR A 126 4.04 -9.91 17.43
CA TYR A 126 4.66 -10.80 16.46
C TYR A 126 4.63 -12.24 16.96
N ASN A 127 4.24 -13.16 16.10
CA ASN A 127 4.34 -14.57 16.42
C ASN A 127 5.81 -15.00 16.48
N ARG A 128 6.06 -16.18 17.04
CA ARG A 128 7.43 -16.70 17.25
C ARG A 128 8.30 -16.64 15.99
N LYS A 129 7.73 -17.04 14.85
CA LYS A 129 8.48 -17.09 13.57
C LYS A 129 8.94 -15.69 13.15
N ARG A 130 8.05 -14.71 13.21
CA ARG A 130 8.38 -13.33 12.85
C ARG A 130 9.34 -12.69 13.84
N ALA A 131 9.15 -12.92 15.13
CA ALA A 131 10.04 -12.41 16.17
C ALA A 131 11.49 -12.89 15.98
N ILE A 132 11.69 -14.19 15.77
CA ILE A 132 13.02 -14.76 15.51
C ILE A 132 13.64 -14.13 14.26
N SER A 133 12.89 -14.03 13.14
CA SER A 133 13.40 -13.42 11.90
C SER A 133 13.84 -11.96 12.09
N LEU A 134 13.13 -11.19 12.90
CA LEU A 134 13.50 -9.80 13.20
C LEU A 134 14.76 -9.73 14.06
N ILE A 135 14.86 -10.55 15.12
CA ILE A 135 16.03 -10.63 16.00
C ILE A 135 17.28 -10.99 15.17
N GLU A 136 17.19 -11.99 14.30
CA GLU A 136 18.29 -12.38 13.42
C GLU A 136 18.72 -11.25 12.48
N ALA A 137 17.75 -10.54 11.87
CA ALA A 137 18.03 -9.44 10.96
C ALA A 137 18.69 -8.25 11.69
N ASP A 138 18.22 -7.91 12.88
CA ASP A 138 18.78 -6.81 13.67
C ASP A 138 20.15 -7.16 14.23
N PHE A 139 20.35 -8.40 14.69
CA PHE A 139 21.65 -8.87 15.15
C PHE A 139 22.72 -8.83 14.07
N LEU A 140 22.34 -9.12 12.81
CA LEU A 140 23.26 -9.03 11.66
C LEU A 140 23.66 -7.58 11.34
N LYS A 141 22.78 -6.61 11.60
CA LYS A 141 23.04 -5.18 11.37
C LYS A 141 23.86 -4.55 12.50
N GLU A 142 23.33 -4.64 13.72
CA GLU A 142 23.82 -3.89 14.88
C GLU A 142 24.93 -4.62 15.67
N LYS A 143 25.11 -5.94 15.45
CA LYS A 143 26.09 -6.83 16.12
C LYS A 143 25.99 -6.86 17.67
N SER A 144 25.06 -6.13 18.28
CA SER A 144 24.83 -6.10 19.72
C SER A 144 23.37 -5.73 20.02
N GLY A 145 22.88 -6.24 21.14
CA GLY A 145 21.52 -5.96 21.61
C GLY A 145 21.24 -6.71 22.91
N THR A 146 20.11 -6.42 23.54
CA THR A 146 19.64 -7.14 24.74
C THR A 146 18.32 -7.81 24.44
N LEU A 147 18.23 -9.11 24.67
CA LEU A 147 17.03 -9.91 24.52
C LEU A 147 16.44 -10.21 25.89
N TYR A 148 15.18 -9.85 26.09
CA TYR A 148 14.41 -10.21 27.27
C TYR A 148 13.45 -11.34 26.94
N ILE A 149 13.46 -12.41 27.73
CA ILE A 149 12.49 -13.50 27.69
C ILE A 149 11.68 -13.43 28.97
N CYS A 150 10.38 -13.31 28.85
CA CYS A 150 9.44 -13.24 29.97
C CYS A 150 8.50 -14.44 29.95
N ASP A 151 8.16 -14.96 31.13
CA ASP A 151 7.15 -15.99 31.32
C ASP A 151 6.12 -15.52 32.36
N VAL A 152 4.92 -16.06 32.31
CA VAL A 152 3.86 -15.71 33.26
C VAL A 152 3.75 -16.78 34.34
N ASP A 153 4.14 -16.41 35.56
CA ASP A 153 4.07 -17.32 36.70
C ASP A 153 2.64 -17.80 36.98
N ASN A 154 2.53 -19.08 37.26
CA ASN A 154 1.25 -19.74 37.60
C ASN A 154 0.13 -19.60 36.56
N PHE A 155 0.45 -19.33 35.29
CA PHE A 155 -0.54 -19.15 34.20
C PHE A 155 -1.49 -20.35 34.09
N LYS A 156 -0.98 -21.57 34.20
CA LYS A 156 -1.80 -22.78 34.20
C LYS A 156 -2.81 -22.80 35.38
N SER A 157 -2.37 -22.49 36.57
CA SER A 157 -3.25 -22.43 37.74
C SER A 157 -4.34 -21.37 37.62
N MET A 158 -4.02 -20.24 36.99
CA MET A 158 -5.01 -19.21 36.68
C MET A 158 -6.07 -19.73 35.71
N ASN A 159 -5.66 -20.43 34.66
CA ASN A 159 -6.59 -21.04 33.69
C ASN A 159 -7.48 -22.09 34.35
N ASP A 160 -6.89 -22.98 35.18
CA ASP A 160 -7.60 -24.04 35.87
C ASP A 160 -8.63 -23.48 36.86
N THR A 161 -8.33 -22.35 37.51
CA THR A 161 -9.17 -21.74 38.55
C THR A 161 -10.22 -20.77 37.98
N LYS A 162 -9.84 -19.94 36.97
CA LYS A 162 -10.66 -18.82 36.44
C LYS A 162 -11.11 -19.04 35.00
N GLY A 163 -10.73 -20.15 34.37
CA GLY A 163 -11.05 -20.51 33.00
C GLY A 163 -10.14 -19.84 31.95
N HIS A 164 -10.07 -20.43 30.77
CA HIS A 164 -9.20 -19.98 29.67
C HIS A 164 -9.45 -18.51 29.25
N LEU A 165 -10.71 -18.04 29.30
CA LEU A 165 -11.02 -16.63 28.99
C LEU A 165 -10.34 -15.63 29.94
N ALA A 166 -10.05 -16.04 31.17
CA ALA A 166 -9.30 -15.20 32.11
C ALA A 166 -7.81 -15.16 31.76
N GLY A 167 -7.25 -16.29 31.32
CA GLY A 167 -5.89 -16.37 30.80
C GLY A 167 -5.71 -15.55 29.54
N ASP A 168 -6.62 -15.67 28.59
CA ASP A 168 -6.59 -14.89 27.35
C ASP A 168 -6.59 -13.38 27.65
N ARG A 169 -7.45 -12.91 28.56
CA ARG A 169 -7.47 -11.50 28.98
C ARG A 169 -6.15 -11.06 29.62
N ALA A 170 -5.53 -11.93 30.42
CA ALA A 170 -4.23 -11.62 31.04
C ALA A 170 -3.13 -11.49 29.98
N LEU A 171 -3.07 -12.37 28.99
CA LEU A 171 -2.12 -12.30 27.88
C LEU A 171 -2.34 -11.05 27.02
N ILE A 172 -3.60 -10.71 26.70
CA ILE A 172 -3.93 -9.48 25.97
C ILE A 172 -3.49 -8.24 26.75
N HIS A 173 -3.71 -8.24 28.08
CA HIS A 173 -3.29 -7.12 28.92
C HIS A 173 -1.77 -6.97 28.97
N LEU A 174 -1.05 -8.08 29.15
CA LEU A 174 0.43 -8.11 29.12
C LEU A 174 0.96 -7.60 27.77
N ALA A 175 0.37 -8.04 26.67
CA ALA A 175 0.74 -7.57 25.33
C ALA A 175 0.57 -6.06 25.15
N LYS A 176 -0.52 -5.49 25.70
CA LYS A 176 -0.73 -4.03 25.70
C LYS A 176 0.33 -3.29 26.50
N LEU A 177 0.72 -3.83 27.68
CA LEU A 177 1.78 -3.24 28.49
C LEU A 177 3.13 -3.28 27.75
N ILE A 178 3.49 -4.42 27.17
CA ILE A 178 4.73 -4.54 26.37
C ILE A 178 4.76 -3.49 25.25
N ARG A 179 3.66 -3.33 24.49
CA ARG A 179 3.60 -2.32 23.42
C ARG A 179 3.68 -0.88 23.91
N HIS A 180 3.25 -0.63 25.12
CA HIS A 180 3.26 0.73 25.67
C HIS A 180 4.63 1.16 26.19
N TYR A 181 5.44 0.20 26.69
CA TYR A 181 6.71 0.47 27.35
C TYR A 181 7.95 -0.01 26.57
N ALA A 182 7.77 -0.76 25.47
CA ALA A 182 8.86 -1.19 24.59
C ALA A 182 8.89 -0.35 23.30
#